data_4d1e034d72047727823b656df86aa959
#
_entry.id   4d1e034d72047727823b656df86aa959
#
_cell.length_a   1.000
_cell.length_b   1.000
_cell.length_c   1.000
_cell.angle_alpha   90.00
_cell.angle_beta   90.00
_cell.angle_gamma   90.00
#
_symmetry.space_group_name_H-M   'P 1'
#
loop_
_entity.id
_entity.type
_entity.pdbx_description
1 polymer ?
#
loop_
_entity_poly.entity_id
_entity_poly.type
_entity_poly.pdbx_seq_one_letter_code
_entity_poly.pdbx_strand_id
1 'polypeptide(L)'
;MASESLNRPLRVADFIATRTSDDDRGPAVFMHPDDARSRLLTDGELAWVYGPRRHELATVHIEPGIRPGDVTVRDITGIAPSEIVRVVKPDLDSRGRRPPTSYA
;
A
#
# COMPACT_ATOMS: atom_id res chain seq x y z
N MET A 1 -6.98 14.29 12.58
CA MET A 1 -7.94 13.21 12.70
C MET A 1 -7.31 11.89 12.35
N ALA A 2 -7.65 10.88 13.10
CA ALA A 2 -7.09 9.56 12.86
C ALA A 2 -7.40 9.05 11.46
N SER A 3 -8.64 9.27 10.99
CA SER A 3 -9.03 8.78 9.67
C SER A 3 -8.28 9.50 8.56
N GLU A 4 -7.94 10.75 8.76
CA GLU A 4 -7.16 11.49 7.78
C GLU A 4 -5.74 10.94 7.68
N SER A 5 -5.14 10.62 8.83
CA SER A 5 -3.80 10.03 8.84
C SER A 5 -3.80 8.67 8.13
N LEU A 6 -4.85 7.87 8.36
CA LEU A 6 -4.95 6.55 7.75
C LEU A 6 -5.11 6.60 6.25
N ASN A 7 -5.59 7.73 5.72
CA ASN A 7 -5.87 7.87 4.29
C ASN A 7 -5.03 8.93 3.60
N ARG A 8 -4.03 9.43 4.28
CA ARG A 8 -3.20 10.49 3.69
C ARG A 8 -2.58 10.01 2.39
N PRO A 9 -2.64 10.82 1.33
CA PRO A 9 -2.05 10.43 0.05
C PRO A 9 -0.54 10.33 0.13
N LEU A 10 0.00 9.44 -0.69
CA LEU A 10 1.42 9.23 -0.82
C LEU A 10 1.80 9.37 -2.28
N ARG A 11 3.00 9.85 -2.55
CA ARG A 11 3.48 10.03 -3.91
C ARG A 11 4.35 8.83 -4.30
N VAL A 12 4.09 8.30 -5.47
CA VAL A 12 4.92 7.21 -6.00
C VAL A 12 6.23 7.80 -6.51
N ALA A 13 7.31 7.56 -5.77
CA ALA A 13 8.61 8.06 -6.16
C ALA A 13 9.29 7.14 -7.15
N ASP A 14 9.00 5.84 -7.07
CA ASP A 14 9.69 4.86 -7.89
C ASP A 14 8.80 3.66 -8.14
N PHE A 15 9.08 2.95 -9.22
CA PHE A 15 8.32 1.77 -9.61
C PHE A 15 9.30 0.65 -9.96
N ILE A 16 9.04 -0.55 -9.43
CA ILE A 16 9.87 -1.72 -9.68
C ILE A 16 9.03 -2.79 -10.37
N ALA A 17 9.51 -3.29 -11.49
CA ALA A 17 8.91 -4.44 -12.15
C ALA A 17 9.85 -5.61 -12.02
N THR A 18 9.37 -6.73 -11.49
CA THR A 18 10.20 -7.89 -11.30
C THR A 18 10.03 -8.89 -12.42
N ARG A 19 10.97 -9.84 -12.49
CA ARG A 19 10.94 -10.93 -13.46
C ARG A 19 10.65 -12.23 -12.74
N THR A 20 10.26 -13.24 -13.49
CA THR A 20 9.97 -14.54 -12.90
C THR A 20 11.18 -15.14 -12.19
N SER A 21 12.38 -14.71 -12.56
CA SER A 21 13.61 -15.21 -11.92
C SER A 21 13.95 -14.51 -10.62
N ASP A 22 13.25 -13.43 -10.28
CA ASP A 22 13.54 -12.70 -9.05
C ASP A 22 12.96 -13.44 -7.85
N ASP A 23 13.71 -13.44 -6.74
CA ASP A 23 13.25 -14.10 -5.53
C ASP A 23 12.07 -13.39 -4.91
N ASP A 24 12.16 -12.07 -4.82
CA ASP A 24 11.07 -11.26 -4.26
C ASP A 24 10.25 -10.67 -5.38
N ARG A 25 9.01 -11.08 -5.47
CA ARG A 25 8.11 -10.68 -6.56
C ARG A 25 6.72 -10.44 -6.02
N GLY A 26 5.91 -9.86 -6.90
CA GLY A 26 4.51 -9.64 -6.61
C GLY A 26 4.24 -8.27 -6.06
N PRO A 27 2.97 -7.92 -5.93
CA PRO A 27 2.61 -6.57 -5.52
C PRO A 27 3.15 -6.22 -4.15
N ALA A 28 3.84 -5.09 -4.06
CA ALA A 28 4.40 -4.62 -2.80
C ALA A 28 4.47 -3.10 -2.82
N VAL A 29 4.46 -2.53 -1.63
CA VAL A 29 4.66 -1.10 -1.43
C VAL A 29 5.67 -0.90 -0.32
N PHE A 30 6.66 -0.06 -0.57
CA PHE A 30 7.74 0.25 0.36
C PHE A 30 7.51 1.65 0.88
N MET A 31 7.54 1.84 2.19
CA MET A 31 7.25 3.15 2.78
C MET A 31 8.08 3.40 4.02
N HIS A 32 8.18 4.68 4.36
CA HIS A 32 8.90 5.11 5.55
C HIS A 32 8.17 4.60 6.81
N PRO A 33 8.93 4.26 7.87
CA PRO A 33 8.30 3.76 9.10
C PRO A 33 7.22 4.67 9.68
N ASP A 34 7.40 5.98 9.61
CA ASP A 34 6.41 6.91 10.14
C ASP A 34 5.10 6.83 9.36
N ASP A 35 5.19 6.66 8.04
CA ASP A 35 4.00 6.53 7.22
C ASP A 35 3.27 5.23 7.48
N ALA A 36 4.00 4.16 7.72
CA ALA A 36 3.40 2.89 8.06
C ALA A 36 2.73 2.95 9.43
N ARG A 37 3.40 3.57 10.40
CA ARG A 37 2.87 3.68 11.75
C ARG A 37 1.58 4.48 11.79
N SER A 38 1.51 5.58 11.05
CA SER A 38 0.31 6.41 11.03
C SER A 38 -0.88 5.70 10.41
N ARG A 39 -0.61 4.64 9.64
CA ARG A 39 -1.66 3.84 8.99
C ARG A 39 -1.89 2.51 9.70
N LEU A 40 -1.23 2.29 10.82
CA LEU A 40 -1.32 1.07 11.62
C LEU A 40 -0.87 -0.15 10.83
N LEU A 41 0.14 0.04 9.98
CA LEU A 41 0.69 -1.03 9.16
C LEU A 41 2.03 -1.49 9.71
N THR A 42 2.25 -2.79 9.67
CA THR A 42 3.53 -3.38 10.07
C THR A 42 4.17 -4.04 8.87
N ASP A 43 5.48 -4.25 8.97
CA ASP A 43 6.24 -4.85 7.90
C ASP A 43 5.72 -6.26 7.60
N GLY A 44 5.51 -6.54 6.34
CA GLY A 44 5.08 -7.86 5.90
C GLY A 44 3.58 -8.06 5.81
N GLU A 45 2.77 -7.14 6.34
CA GLU A 45 1.32 -7.33 6.25
C GLU A 45 0.79 -6.79 4.93
N LEU A 46 -0.41 -7.21 4.58
CA LEU A 46 -1.06 -6.79 3.35
C LEU A 46 -1.80 -5.48 3.55
N ALA A 47 -1.84 -4.67 2.51
CA ALA A 47 -2.60 -3.43 2.51
C ALA A 47 -3.17 -3.20 1.11
N TRP A 48 -4.27 -2.46 1.05
CA TRP A 48 -4.82 -2.01 -0.22
C TRP A 48 -4.06 -0.78 -0.69
N VAL A 49 -3.63 -0.81 -1.94
CA VAL A 49 -3.02 0.35 -2.59
C VAL A 49 -4.01 0.86 -3.62
N TYR A 50 -4.55 2.05 -3.38
CA TYR A 50 -5.51 2.68 -4.27
C TYR A 50 -4.80 3.70 -5.13
N GLY A 51 -4.74 3.43 -6.41
CA GLY A 51 -4.17 4.35 -7.38
C GLY A 51 -5.25 5.06 -8.18
N PRO A 52 -4.85 5.86 -9.15
CA PRO A 52 -5.84 6.63 -9.95
C PRO A 52 -6.78 5.77 -10.77
N ARG A 53 -6.34 4.59 -11.18
CA ARG A 53 -7.11 3.76 -12.12
C ARG A 53 -7.57 2.45 -11.53
N ARG A 54 -6.92 1.99 -10.44
CA ARG A 54 -7.25 0.68 -9.89
C ARG A 54 -6.71 0.57 -8.48
N HIS A 55 -7.09 -0.50 -7.82
CA HIS A 55 -6.54 -0.83 -6.51
C HIS A 55 -6.06 -2.27 -6.51
N GLU A 56 -5.11 -2.54 -5.64
CA GLU A 56 -4.47 -3.84 -5.58
C GLU A 56 -4.04 -4.13 -4.15
N LEU A 57 -4.14 -5.38 -3.74
CA LEU A 57 -3.63 -5.81 -2.44
C LEU A 57 -2.13 -6.05 -2.59
N ALA A 58 -1.35 -5.46 -1.69
CA ALA A 58 0.10 -5.51 -1.79
C ALA A 58 0.74 -5.73 -0.42
N THR A 59 1.92 -6.33 -0.43
CA THR A 59 2.69 -6.52 0.80
C THR A 59 3.39 -5.22 1.17
N VAL A 60 3.26 -4.84 2.44
CA VAL A 60 3.92 -3.64 2.95
C VAL A 60 5.33 -3.98 3.40
N HIS A 61 6.29 -3.18 2.95
CA HIS A 61 7.67 -3.26 3.42
C HIS A 61 8.05 -1.91 4.02
N ILE A 62 8.58 -1.93 5.23
CA ILE A 62 9.00 -0.70 5.89
C ILE A 62 10.45 -0.46 5.55
N GLU A 63 10.73 0.71 4.99
CA GLU A 63 12.05 1.03 4.49
C GLU A 63 12.45 2.43 4.97
N PRO A 64 13.36 2.51 5.96
CA PRO A 64 13.76 3.83 6.48
C PRO A 64 14.41 4.75 5.46
N GLY A 65 14.98 4.18 4.39
CA GLY A 65 15.60 4.98 3.35
C GLY A 65 14.64 5.70 2.45
N ILE A 66 13.35 5.38 2.51
CA ILE A 66 12.35 6.06 1.70
C ILE A 66 11.94 7.35 2.40
N ARG A 67 11.80 8.42 1.62
CA ARG A 67 11.43 9.72 2.12
C ARG A 67 9.99 9.68 2.66
N PRO A 68 9.72 10.29 3.81
CA PRO A 68 8.34 10.38 4.28
C PRO A 68 7.45 11.05 3.23
N GLY A 69 6.25 10.49 3.04
CA GLY A 69 5.33 10.97 2.03
C GLY A 69 5.48 10.31 0.68
N ASP A 70 6.58 9.60 0.46
CA ASP A 70 6.84 8.89 -0.78
C ASP A 70 6.69 7.39 -0.56
N VAL A 71 6.43 6.67 -1.66
CA VAL A 71 6.45 5.21 -1.65
C VAL A 71 7.12 4.71 -2.92
N THR A 72 7.66 3.51 -2.85
CA THR A 72 8.07 2.75 -4.02
C THR A 72 7.06 1.63 -4.17
N VAL A 73 6.56 1.41 -5.38
CA VAL A 73 5.64 0.30 -5.64
C VAL A 73 6.33 -0.75 -6.50
N ARG A 74 5.97 -2.01 -6.28
CA ARG A 74 6.53 -3.12 -7.03
C ARG A 74 5.40 -3.97 -7.59
N ASP A 75 5.45 -4.23 -8.88
CA ASP A 75 4.53 -5.15 -9.58
C ASP A 75 3.05 -4.78 -9.43
N ILE A 76 2.73 -3.50 -9.43
CA ILE A 76 1.36 -3.03 -9.44
C ILE A 76 1.15 -2.26 -10.74
N THR A 77 0.48 -2.90 -11.69
CA THR A 77 0.25 -2.29 -13.00
C THR A 77 -0.74 -1.13 -12.87
N GLY A 78 -0.61 -0.16 -13.75
CA GLY A 78 -1.52 0.97 -13.78
C GLY A 78 -1.15 2.09 -12.84
N ILE A 79 0.00 2.02 -12.19
CA ILE A 79 0.51 3.07 -11.33
C ILE A 79 1.87 3.51 -11.86
N ALA A 80 2.06 4.81 -11.99
CA ALA A 80 3.29 5.37 -12.55
C ALA A 80 3.97 6.29 -11.54
N PRO A 81 5.27 6.53 -11.72
CA PRO A 81 5.97 7.50 -10.87
C PRO A 81 5.30 8.86 -10.89
N SER A 82 5.34 9.54 -9.78
CA SER A 82 4.72 10.84 -9.51
C SER A 82 3.21 10.78 -9.32
N GLU A 83 2.59 9.64 -9.49
CA GLU A 83 1.16 9.53 -9.20
C GLU A 83 0.91 9.41 -7.71
N ILE A 84 -0.30 9.69 -7.32
CA ILE A 84 -0.71 9.67 -5.92
C ILE A 84 -1.48 8.39 -5.63
N VAL A 85 -1.13 7.76 -4.52
CA VAL A 85 -1.81 6.55 -4.07
C VAL A 85 -2.22 6.70 -2.61
N ARG A 86 -3.16 5.86 -2.19
CA ARG A 86 -3.49 5.71 -0.77
C ARG A 86 -3.24 4.27 -0.39
N VAL A 87 -2.69 4.08 0.80
CA VAL A 87 -2.38 2.76 1.32
C VAL A 87 -3.20 2.54 2.57
N VAL A 88 -4.08 1.56 2.56
CA VAL A 88 -5.10 1.39 3.58
C VAL A 88 -5.05 -0.03 4.14
N LYS A 89 -5.10 -0.13 5.45
CA LYS A 89 -5.12 -1.41 6.14
C LYS A 89 -6.44 -2.14 5.84
N PRO A 90 -6.40 -3.39 5.41
CA PRO A 90 -7.63 -4.10 5.03
C PRO A 90 -8.68 -4.21 6.12
N ASP A 91 -8.24 -4.41 7.36
CA ASP A 91 -9.19 -4.54 8.46
C ASP A 91 -10.06 -3.32 8.63
N LEU A 92 -9.46 -2.14 8.45
CA LEU A 92 -10.19 -0.90 8.57
C LEU A 92 -11.14 -0.72 7.39
N ASP A 93 -10.75 -1.21 6.24
CA ASP A 93 -11.52 -1.07 5.03
C ASP A 93 -12.71 -2.04 5.00
N SER A 94 -12.52 -3.25 5.46
CA SER A 94 -13.53 -4.30 5.33
C SER A 94 -14.44 -4.42 6.54
N ARG A 95 -14.11 -3.79 7.62
CA ARG A 95 -14.89 -3.91 8.83
C ARG A 95 -16.30 -3.37 8.64
N GLY A 96 -17.27 -4.09 9.09
CA GLY A 96 -18.64 -3.68 8.96
C GLY A 96 -19.32 -4.26 7.77
N ARG A 97 -18.65 -5.07 7.07
CA ARG A 97 -19.30 -5.77 5.99
C ARG A 97 -19.46 -7.22 6.27
N ARG A 98 -19.07 -7.16 6.48
CA ARG A 98 -19.13 -8.33 6.55
C ARG A 98 -19.59 -9.19 6.33
N PRO A 99 -19.60 -9.14 6.19
CA PRO A 99 -20.18 -9.90 5.96
C PRO A 99 -20.48 -10.68 5.85
N PRO A 100 -20.55 -10.60 5.85
CA PRO A 100 -21.13 -11.34 5.72
C PRO A 100 -21.29 -12.06 5.36
N THR A 101 -21.16 -11.64 5.35
CA THR A 101 -21.50 -12.24 4.97
C THR A 101 -21.70 -12.93 4.66
N SER A 102 -21.67 -12.50 4.82
CA SER A 102 -22.03 -13.05 4.56
C SER A 102 -22.36 -13.73 4.26
N TYR A 103 -22.51 -13.47 4.21
CA TYR A 103 -22.96 -14.12 3.97
C TYR A 103 -23.31 -14.71 3.66
N ALA A 104 -23.23 -14.16 3.72
CA ALA A 104 -23.60 -14.62 3.60
C ALA A 104 -23.83 -15.10 3.52
#